data_c12e707e34acf75a062c17a311b80d95
#
_entry.id   c12e707e34acf75a062c17a311b80d95
#
_cell.length_a   1.000
_cell.length_b   1.000
_cell.length_c   1.000
_cell.angle_alpha   90.00
_cell.angle_beta   90.00
_cell.angle_gamma   90.00
#
_symmetry.space_group_name_H-M   'P 1'
#
loop_
_entity.id
_entity.type
_entity.pdbx_description
1 polymer ?
#
loop_
_entity_poly.entity_id
_entity_poly.type
_entity_poly.pdbx_seq_one_letter_code
_entity_poly.pdbx_strand_id
1 'polypeptide(L)'
;WSEVINEAERHYQPGKFTTFVGYEYSATEGGMAHRNVMFSGSPKQTGSIIPFSAFESQDPEDLWKFLTKYKEESGDDVITIPHNTNLSNGQFFKNETFKNTPFSYDYLQVRTEFEPIIEVTQFKGDSETHPLISPDDSYANFERGWFDTLNRARDDSLGVKIDKAERSHARSVLKKGLNMKKEFGVNPFKFGVIGST
;
A
#
# COMPACT_ATOMS: atom_id res chain seq x y z
N TRP A 1 -16.60 14.09 3.36
CA TRP A 1 -16.09 13.97 1.99
C TRP A 1 -16.19 15.29 1.23
N SER A 2 -17.33 15.97 1.31
CA SER A 2 -17.56 17.26 0.61
C SER A 2 -16.50 18.31 0.93
N GLU A 3 -16.01 18.38 2.16
CA GLU A 3 -14.94 19.32 2.54
C GLU A 3 -13.63 19.01 1.78
N VAL A 4 -13.24 17.74 1.68
CA VAL A 4 -12.04 17.32 0.93
C VAL A 4 -12.16 17.73 -0.54
N ILE A 5 -13.33 17.49 -1.15
CA ILE A 5 -13.62 17.87 -2.54
C ILE A 5 -13.51 19.39 -2.71
N ASN A 6 -14.18 20.16 -1.85
CA ASN A 6 -14.19 21.61 -1.94
C ASN A 6 -12.80 22.23 -1.76
N GLU A 7 -11.99 21.69 -0.84
CA GLU A 7 -10.62 22.17 -0.62
C GLU A 7 -9.70 21.82 -1.80
N ALA A 8 -9.84 20.61 -2.37
CA ALA A 8 -9.09 20.25 -3.55
C ALA A 8 -9.43 21.18 -4.74
N GLU A 9 -10.70 21.48 -4.96
CA GLU A 9 -11.13 22.40 -6.02
C GLU A 9 -10.66 23.83 -5.77
N ARG A 10 -10.78 24.32 -4.54
CA ARG A 10 -10.40 25.69 -4.15
C ARG A 10 -8.91 25.96 -4.41
N HIS A 11 -8.06 24.96 -4.22
CA HIS A 11 -6.61 25.12 -4.35
C HIS A 11 -6.07 24.71 -5.72
N TYR A 12 -6.89 24.11 -6.58
CA TYR A 12 -6.45 23.72 -7.92
C TYR A 12 -6.22 24.94 -8.80
N GLN A 13 -5.00 25.08 -9.30
CA GLN A 13 -4.60 26.17 -10.20
C GLN A 13 -3.93 25.58 -11.46
N PRO A 14 -4.66 25.43 -12.58
CA PRO A 14 -4.13 24.84 -13.80
C PRO A 14 -2.79 25.44 -14.24
N GLY A 15 -1.80 24.57 -14.46
CA GLY A 15 -0.45 24.97 -14.86
C GLY A 15 0.43 25.56 -13.74
N LYS A 16 -0.09 25.68 -12.50
CA LYS A 16 0.65 26.23 -11.34
C LYS A 16 0.67 25.30 -10.16
N PHE A 17 -0.48 24.78 -9.76
CA PHE A 17 -0.63 23.90 -8.61
C PHE A 17 -1.70 22.85 -8.87
N THR A 18 -1.33 21.59 -8.78
CA THR A 18 -2.23 20.45 -8.97
C THR A 18 -2.63 19.88 -7.61
N THR A 19 -3.91 19.68 -7.42
CA THR A 19 -4.47 18.97 -6.27
C THR A 19 -5.02 17.63 -6.71
N PHE A 20 -4.91 16.65 -5.84
CA PHE A 20 -5.57 15.36 -6.00
C PHE A 20 -6.59 15.17 -4.88
N VAL A 21 -7.72 14.61 -5.22
CA VAL A 21 -8.67 14.12 -4.23
C VAL A 21 -8.22 12.74 -3.78
N GLY A 22 -8.22 12.49 -2.48
CA GLY A 22 -7.82 11.19 -1.94
C GLY A 22 -8.33 10.96 -0.52
N TYR A 23 -8.18 9.73 -0.07
CA TYR A 23 -8.48 9.33 1.30
C TYR A 23 -7.62 8.14 1.72
N GLU A 24 -7.54 7.85 3.02
CA GLU A 24 -6.88 6.67 3.53
C GLU A 24 -7.87 5.52 3.75
N TYR A 25 -7.63 4.40 3.06
CA TYR A 25 -8.26 3.12 3.36
C TYR A 25 -7.45 2.43 4.46
N SER A 26 -7.99 2.44 5.69
CA SER A 26 -7.27 2.06 6.92
C SER A 26 -7.60 0.64 7.37
N ALA A 27 -7.23 -0.38 6.58
CA ALA A 27 -7.37 -1.79 6.97
C ALA A 27 -6.41 -2.13 8.13
N THR A 28 -6.92 -2.78 9.18
CA THR A 28 -6.17 -3.06 10.41
C THR A 28 -6.22 -4.52 10.86
N GLU A 29 -6.89 -5.40 10.13
CA GLU A 29 -7.01 -6.81 10.48
C GLU A 29 -5.65 -7.52 10.43
N GLY A 30 -5.17 -7.97 11.58
CA GLY A 30 -3.88 -8.63 11.75
C GLY A 30 -2.66 -7.71 11.70
N GLY A 31 -2.82 -6.44 11.36
CA GLY A 31 -1.77 -5.43 11.24
C GLY A 31 -2.24 -4.22 10.43
N MET A 32 -1.47 -3.15 10.42
CA MET A 32 -1.81 -1.95 9.64
C MET A 32 -1.52 -2.19 8.16
N ALA A 33 -2.56 -2.38 7.36
CA ALA A 33 -2.44 -2.56 5.90
C ALA A 33 -3.11 -1.40 5.15
N HIS A 34 -2.71 -0.18 5.52
CA HIS A 34 -3.29 1.07 5.03
C HIS A 34 -2.86 1.39 3.60
N ARG A 35 -3.74 2.06 2.87
CA ARG A 35 -3.50 2.55 1.50
C ARG A 35 -4.04 3.95 1.34
N ASN A 36 -3.23 4.86 0.82
CA ASN A 36 -3.73 6.14 0.36
C ASN A 36 -4.33 5.96 -1.03
N VAL A 37 -5.62 6.20 -1.15
CA VAL A 37 -6.35 6.15 -2.43
C VAL A 37 -6.31 7.54 -3.04
N MET A 38 -5.79 7.68 -4.27
CA MET A 38 -5.65 8.95 -4.97
C MET A 38 -6.31 8.89 -6.34
N PHE A 39 -7.20 9.84 -6.61
CA PHE A 39 -7.96 9.95 -7.85
C PHE A 39 -7.34 10.98 -8.78
N SER A 40 -7.29 10.65 -10.08
CA SER A 40 -6.86 11.61 -11.13
C SER A 40 -7.99 12.52 -11.60
N GLY A 41 -9.23 12.13 -11.35
CA GLY A 41 -10.43 12.85 -11.76
C GLY A 41 -10.56 14.23 -11.11
N SER A 42 -11.37 15.08 -11.74
CA SER A 42 -11.69 16.37 -11.15
C SER A 42 -12.41 16.21 -9.81
N PRO A 43 -12.28 17.17 -8.89
CA PRO A 43 -12.99 17.12 -7.61
C PRO A 43 -14.51 16.87 -7.77
N LYS A 44 -15.12 17.46 -8.80
CA LYS A 44 -16.54 17.28 -9.09
C LYS A 44 -16.90 15.84 -9.47
N GLN A 45 -16.09 15.18 -10.29
CA GLN A 45 -16.30 13.79 -10.69
C GLN A 45 -16.08 12.85 -9.49
N THR A 46 -14.97 13.00 -8.80
CA THR A 46 -14.65 12.23 -7.60
C THR A 46 -15.66 12.45 -6.47
N GLY A 47 -16.26 13.65 -6.39
CA GLY A 47 -17.28 13.97 -5.41
C GLY A 47 -18.60 13.23 -5.59
N SER A 48 -18.81 12.57 -6.73
CA SER A 48 -20.02 11.77 -7.00
C SER A 48 -20.06 10.43 -6.28
N ILE A 49 -18.93 9.95 -5.72
CA ILE A 49 -18.84 8.71 -4.98
C ILE A 49 -18.72 8.94 -3.47
N ILE A 50 -19.10 7.92 -2.70
CA ILE A 50 -18.75 7.80 -1.28
C ILE A 50 -17.51 6.90 -1.21
N PRO A 51 -16.43 7.33 -0.53
CA PRO A 51 -15.22 6.52 -0.39
C PRO A 51 -15.51 5.14 0.21
N PHE A 52 -15.01 4.08 -0.43
CA PHE A 52 -15.04 2.73 0.13
C PHE A 52 -14.05 2.64 1.29
N SER A 53 -14.51 2.23 2.44
CA SER A 53 -13.74 2.21 3.68
C SER A 53 -13.48 0.79 4.19
N ALA A 54 -12.53 0.67 5.10
CA ALA A 54 -12.25 -0.59 5.78
C ALA A 54 -13.38 -1.04 6.73
N PHE A 55 -14.40 -0.21 6.96
CA PHE A 55 -15.62 -0.62 7.65
C PHE A 55 -16.53 -1.49 6.76
N GLU A 56 -16.50 -1.31 5.44
CA GLU A 56 -17.23 -2.16 4.51
C GLU A 56 -16.52 -3.47 4.28
N SER A 57 -15.19 -3.44 4.10
CA SER A 57 -14.36 -4.65 3.98
C SER A 57 -12.90 -4.34 4.35
N GLN A 58 -12.24 -5.30 4.99
CA GLN A 58 -10.80 -5.26 5.26
C GLN A 58 -9.97 -5.87 4.11
N ASP A 59 -10.65 -6.51 3.15
CA ASP A 59 -10.04 -7.17 2.00
C ASP A 59 -9.69 -6.14 0.91
N PRO A 60 -8.42 -5.94 0.53
CA PRO A 60 -8.04 -5.02 -0.52
C PRO A 60 -8.61 -5.38 -1.89
N GLU A 61 -8.99 -6.65 -2.14
CA GLU A 61 -9.64 -7.03 -3.39
C GLU A 61 -11.01 -6.37 -3.55
N ASP A 62 -11.74 -6.18 -2.44
CA ASP A 62 -13.04 -5.51 -2.48
C ASP A 62 -12.87 -4.00 -2.71
N LEU A 63 -11.81 -3.38 -2.15
CA LEU A 63 -11.42 -2.02 -2.51
C LEU A 63 -11.11 -1.92 -4.01
N TRP A 64 -10.26 -2.81 -4.56
CA TRP A 64 -9.91 -2.77 -5.98
C TRP A 64 -11.10 -3.00 -6.91
N LYS A 65 -12.07 -3.85 -6.53
CA LYS A 65 -13.34 -4.00 -7.28
C LYS A 65 -14.13 -2.70 -7.30
N PHE A 66 -14.24 -2.02 -6.17
CA PHE A 66 -14.88 -0.71 -6.09
C PHE A 66 -14.19 0.32 -6.99
N LEU A 67 -12.85 0.36 -6.96
CA LEU A 67 -12.05 1.28 -7.78
C LEU A 67 -12.11 0.93 -9.28
N THR A 68 -12.17 -0.35 -9.64
CA THR A 68 -12.39 -0.78 -11.04
C THR A 68 -13.72 -0.21 -11.55
N LYS A 69 -14.78 -0.37 -10.78
CA LYS A 69 -16.09 0.18 -11.14
C LYS A 69 -16.04 1.70 -11.30
N TYR A 70 -15.36 2.40 -10.39
CA TYR A 70 -15.15 3.84 -10.51
C TYR A 70 -14.48 4.22 -11.83
N LYS A 71 -13.38 3.54 -12.21
CA LYS A 71 -12.68 3.79 -13.48
C LYS A 71 -13.58 3.57 -14.70
N GLU A 72 -14.38 2.50 -14.68
CA GLU A 72 -15.32 2.19 -15.78
C GLU A 72 -16.43 3.23 -15.93
N GLU A 73 -16.95 3.76 -14.82
CA GLU A 73 -18.05 4.71 -14.81
C GLU A 73 -17.62 6.16 -15.05
N SER A 74 -16.45 6.57 -14.55
CA SER A 74 -15.95 7.94 -14.64
C SER A 74 -15.05 8.19 -15.85
N GLY A 75 -14.34 7.16 -16.33
CA GLY A 75 -13.26 7.28 -17.29
C GLY A 75 -11.96 7.86 -16.70
N ASP A 76 -11.90 8.10 -15.40
CA ASP A 76 -10.73 8.64 -14.70
C ASP A 76 -9.88 7.51 -14.09
N ASP A 77 -8.60 7.79 -13.85
CA ASP A 77 -7.71 6.87 -13.17
C ASP A 77 -7.71 7.04 -11.64
N VAL A 78 -7.33 5.98 -10.95
CA VAL A 78 -7.14 5.96 -9.51
C VAL A 78 -6.01 4.99 -9.17
N ILE A 79 -5.19 5.35 -8.19
CA ILE A 79 -4.15 4.49 -7.64
C ILE A 79 -4.32 4.33 -6.13
N THR A 80 -3.75 3.26 -5.61
CA THR A 80 -3.60 3.07 -4.16
C THR A 80 -2.12 3.00 -3.81
N ILE A 81 -1.73 3.69 -2.76
CA ILE A 81 -0.33 3.75 -2.30
C ILE A 81 -0.23 3.00 -0.98
N PRO A 82 0.38 1.80 -0.97
CA PRO A 82 0.77 1.14 0.26
C PRO A 82 1.63 2.06 1.13
N HIS A 83 1.19 2.30 2.36
CA HIS A 83 2.00 3.06 3.31
C HIS A 83 2.04 2.42 4.70
N ASN A 84 3.01 2.79 5.53
CA ASN A 84 3.25 2.18 6.84
C ASN A 84 3.40 0.66 6.77
N THR A 85 3.98 0.11 5.72
CA THR A 85 4.05 -1.35 5.55
C THR A 85 4.89 -2.03 6.62
N ASN A 86 5.84 -1.32 7.25
CA ASN A 86 6.59 -1.73 8.44
C ASN A 86 5.69 -2.08 9.64
N LEU A 87 4.48 -1.50 9.71
CA LEU A 87 3.51 -1.73 10.78
C LEU A 87 2.49 -2.82 10.46
N SER A 88 2.58 -3.43 9.28
CA SER A 88 1.60 -4.39 8.79
C SER A 88 1.68 -5.76 9.45
N ASN A 89 2.67 -6.03 10.30
CA ASN A 89 2.87 -7.34 10.92
C ASN A 89 2.95 -8.47 9.88
N GLY A 90 3.50 -8.20 8.69
CA GLY A 90 3.58 -9.12 7.56
C GLY A 90 2.28 -9.31 6.77
N GLN A 91 1.22 -8.57 7.07
CA GLN A 91 -0.06 -8.72 6.37
C GLN A 91 -0.07 -8.08 4.99
N PHE A 92 0.76 -7.05 4.77
CA PHE A 92 0.71 -6.28 3.53
C PHE A 92 1.12 -7.08 2.29
N PHE A 93 2.19 -7.86 2.42
CA PHE A 93 2.80 -8.62 1.32
C PHE A 93 2.83 -10.13 1.60
N LYS A 94 1.70 -10.69 2.06
CA LYS A 94 1.49 -12.12 2.25
C LYS A 94 1.88 -12.91 0.98
N ASN A 95 2.02 -14.23 1.11
CA ASN A 95 2.26 -15.14 -0.02
C ASN A 95 0.95 -15.67 -0.63
N GLU A 96 -0.16 -15.13 -0.21
CA GLU A 96 -1.52 -15.52 -0.55
C GLU A 96 -2.44 -14.30 -0.50
N THR A 97 -3.64 -14.41 -1.01
CA THR A 97 -4.67 -13.38 -0.96
C THR A 97 -5.10 -13.09 0.49
N PHE A 98 -5.91 -12.06 0.70
CA PHE A 98 -6.48 -11.77 2.01
C PHE A 98 -7.27 -12.98 2.57
N LYS A 99 -7.96 -13.71 1.72
CA LYS A 99 -8.75 -14.91 2.07
C LYS A 99 -7.92 -16.20 2.22
N ASN A 100 -6.58 -16.08 2.25
CA ASN A 100 -5.65 -17.21 2.37
C ASN A 100 -5.78 -18.22 1.21
N THR A 101 -6.03 -17.74 0.01
CA THR A 101 -6.01 -18.54 -1.22
C THR A 101 -4.76 -18.23 -2.05
N PRO A 102 -4.24 -19.18 -2.86
CA PRO A 102 -3.12 -18.93 -3.74
C PRO A 102 -3.38 -17.74 -4.68
N PHE A 103 -2.34 -17.02 -5.05
CA PHE A 103 -2.45 -15.97 -6.05
C PHE A 103 -2.88 -16.53 -7.41
N SER A 104 -3.78 -15.83 -8.08
CA SER A 104 -4.08 -16.01 -9.50
C SER A 104 -3.38 -14.95 -10.34
N TYR A 105 -3.26 -15.21 -11.64
CA TYR A 105 -2.79 -14.22 -12.60
C TYR A 105 -3.60 -12.93 -12.54
N ASP A 106 -4.93 -13.04 -12.51
CA ASP A 106 -5.84 -11.89 -12.49
C ASP A 106 -5.67 -11.05 -11.21
N TYR A 107 -5.55 -11.69 -10.05
CA TYR A 107 -5.23 -11.00 -8.79
C TYR A 107 -3.96 -10.16 -8.91
N LEU A 108 -2.90 -10.74 -9.48
CA LEU A 108 -1.61 -10.08 -9.60
C LEU A 108 -1.65 -8.91 -10.62
N GLN A 109 -2.43 -9.05 -11.69
CA GLN A 109 -2.64 -7.98 -12.66
C GLN A 109 -3.39 -6.80 -12.04
N VAL A 110 -4.49 -7.05 -11.34
CA VAL A 110 -5.27 -6.01 -10.64
C VAL A 110 -4.40 -5.30 -9.60
N ARG A 111 -3.62 -6.04 -8.82
CA ARG A 111 -2.70 -5.44 -7.85
C ARG A 111 -1.64 -4.57 -8.52
N THR A 112 -1.08 -5.01 -9.65
CA THR A 112 -0.09 -4.23 -10.42
C THR A 112 -0.67 -2.91 -10.90
N GLU A 113 -1.93 -2.91 -11.30
CA GLU A 113 -2.63 -1.73 -11.79
C GLU A 113 -2.86 -0.71 -10.68
N PHE A 114 -3.38 -1.16 -9.52
CA PHE A 114 -3.76 -0.25 -8.44
C PHE A 114 -2.61 0.15 -7.51
N GLU A 115 -1.54 -0.65 -7.39
CA GLU A 115 -0.42 -0.38 -6.49
C GLU A 115 0.91 -0.11 -7.23
N PRO A 116 1.00 0.95 -8.08
CA PRO A 116 2.22 1.23 -8.84
C PRO A 116 3.31 1.93 -8.02
N ILE A 117 2.99 2.43 -6.83
CA ILE A 117 3.87 3.21 -5.96
C ILE A 117 3.77 2.65 -4.54
N ILE A 118 4.89 2.67 -3.80
CA ILE A 118 4.96 2.33 -2.38
C ILE A 118 5.66 3.44 -1.59
N GLU A 119 5.17 3.73 -0.41
CA GLU A 119 5.88 4.55 0.56
C GLU A 119 6.98 3.73 1.24
N VAL A 120 8.20 4.28 1.32
CA VAL A 120 9.34 3.61 1.94
C VAL A 120 9.77 4.19 3.27
N THR A 121 9.37 5.41 3.62
CA THR A 121 9.70 6.03 4.90
C THR A 121 8.73 7.13 5.30
N GLN A 122 8.48 7.27 6.59
CA GLN A 122 7.76 8.39 7.20
C GLN A 122 8.11 8.50 8.70
N PHE A 123 7.52 9.48 9.41
CA PHE A 123 7.77 9.67 10.85
C PHE A 123 7.42 8.45 11.73
N LYS A 124 6.58 7.53 11.26
CA LYS A 124 6.27 6.26 11.93
C LYS A 124 7.32 5.17 11.69
N GLY A 125 8.37 5.46 10.96
CA GLY A 125 9.50 4.59 10.74
C GLY A 125 9.70 4.18 9.29
N ASP A 126 10.82 3.50 9.07
CA ASP A 126 11.27 3.00 7.77
C ASP A 126 10.53 1.75 7.35
N SER A 127 10.07 1.73 6.11
CA SER A 127 9.49 0.58 5.41
C SER A 127 10.38 0.04 4.29
N GLU A 128 11.59 0.56 4.11
CA GLU A 128 12.51 0.09 3.08
C GLU A 128 13.05 -1.29 3.41
N THR A 129 13.68 -1.45 4.59
CA THR A 129 14.26 -2.71 5.06
C THR A 129 14.31 -2.81 6.58
N HIS A 130 14.81 -3.93 7.11
CA HIS A 130 14.95 -4.18 8.54
C HIS A 130 16.28 -4.91 8.81
N PRO A 131 16.98 -4.66 9.95
CA PRO A 131 18.21 -5.38 10.30
C PRO A 131 18.09 -6.90 10.29
N LEU A 132 16.91 -7.45 10.60
CA LEU A 132 16.65 -8.90 10.55
C LEU A 132 16.78 -9.51 9.15
N ILE A 133 16.57 -8.70 8.10
CA ILE A 133 16.58 -9.15 6.69
C ILE A 133 17.67 -8.48 5.85
N SER A 134 18.42 -7.57 6.45
CA SER A 134 19.57 -6.89 5.86
C SER A 134 20.66 -6.71 6.93
N PRO A 135 21.21 -7.80 7.51
CA PRO A 135 22.13 -7.72 8.65
C PRO A 135 23.48 -7.07 8.29
N ASP A 136 23.89 -7.13 7.04
CA ASP A 136 25.16 -6.58 6.54
C ASP A 136 25.03 -5.11 6.09
N ASP A 137 23.84 -4.53 6.15
CA ASP A 137 23.59 -3.14 5.81
C ASP A 137 23.65 -2.27 7.07
N SER A 138 24.68 -1.45 7.18
CA SER A 138 24.87 -0.56 8.34
C SER A 138 23.76 0.49 8.49
N TYR A 139 23.00 0.76 7.42
CA TYR A 139 21.88 1.71 7.43
C TYR A 139 20.53 1.06 7.68
N ALA A 140 20.43 -0.28 7.68
CA ALA A 140 19.16 -0.98 7.89
C ALA A 140 18.47 -0.66 9.23
N ASN A 141 19.20 -0.11 10.20
CA ASN A 141 18.66 0.32 11.50
C ASN A 141 18.35 1.83 11.57
N PHE A 142 18.48 2.55 10.44
CA PHE A 142 18.23 3.99 10.41
C PHE A 142 16.72 4.28 10.38
N GLU A 143 16.28 5.34 11.04
CA GLU A 143 14.90 5.82 11.09
C GLU A 143 13.84 4.76 11.43
N ARG A 144 14.18 3.77 12.27
CA ARG A 144 13.24 2.70 12.67
C ARG A 144 12.00 3.21 13.41
N GLY A 145 12.07 4.39 13.99
CA GLY A 145 10.97 5.03 14.69
C GLY A 145 10.53 4.33 15.97
N TRP A 146 9.48 4.87 16.56
CA TRP A 146 8.91 4.40 17.84
C TRP A 146 8.06 3.13 17.69
N PHE A 147 7.69 2.79 16.46
CA PHE A 147 6.65 1.80 16.12
C PHE A 147 7.24 0.49 15.59
N ASP A 148 8.48 0.16 15.88
CA ASP A 148 9.05 -1.14 15.48
C ASP A 148 8.26 -2.30 16.13
N THR A 149 7.23 -2.76 15.43
CA THR A 149 6.33 -3.82 15.88
C THR A 149 7.02 -5.17 15.99
N LEU A 150 8.05 -5.42 15.17
CA LEU A 150 8.80 -6.68 15.18
C LEU A 150 9.65 -6.83 16.44
N ASN A 151 10.25 -5.73 16.91
CA ASN A 151 10.99 -5.72 18.16
C ASN A 151 10.06 -5.77 19.40
N ARG A 152 8.84 -5.28 19.27
CA ARG A 152 7.82 -5.33 20.35
C ARG A 152 7.15 -6.69 20.48
N ALA A 153 7.11 -7.50 19.43
CA ALA A 153 6.55 -8.84 19.45
C ALA A 153 7.48 -9.79 20.24
N ARG A 154 7.42 -9.73 21.60
CA ARG A 154 8.34 -10.46 22.49
C ARG A 154 8.21 -11.96 22.36
N ASP A 155 7.01 -12.47 22.08
CA ASP A 155 6.69 -13.90 22.06
C ASP A 155 6.95 -14.55 20.70
N ASP A 156 7.23 -13.76 19.67
CA ASP A 156 7.57 -14.31 18.36
C ASP A 156 8.99 -14.88 18.32
N SER A 157 9.13 -16.07 17.78
CA SER A 157 10.46 -16.64 17.47
C SER A 157 11.19 -15.78 16.43
N LEU A 158 12.52 -15.90 16.37
CA LEU A 158 13.33 -15.17 15.39
C LEU A 158 12.88 -15.46 13.95
N GLY A 159 12.57 -16.73 13.61
CA GLY A 159 12.08 -17.10 12.29
C GLY A 159 10.75 -16.44 11.93
N VAL A 160 9.82 -16.35 12.88
CA VAL A 160 8.54 -15.63 12.69
C VAL A 160 8.78 -14.14 12.45
N LYS A 161 9.69 -13.51 13.19
CA LYS A 161 10.03 -12.10 13.01
C LYS A 161 10.66 -11.83 11.63
N ILE A 162 11.55 -12.70 11.18
CA ILE A 162 12.16 -12.60 9.85
C ILE A 162 11.10 -12.70 8.76
N ASP A 163 10.23 -13.71 8.82
CA ASP A 163 9.14 -13.88 7.84
C ASP A 163 8.20 -12.66 7.80
N LYS A 164 7.82 -12.12 8.96
CA LYS A 164 7.05 -10.89 9.05
C LYS A 164 7.79 -9.69 8.44
N ALA A 165 9.09 -9.56 8.69
CA ALA A 165 9.92 -8.50 8.12
C ALA A 165 9.97 -8.60 6.59
N GLU A 166 10.17 -9.79 6.03
CA GLU A 166 10.18 -10.02 4.58
C GLU A 166 8.85 -9.64 3.91
N ARG A 167 7.74 -9.83 4.61
CA ARG A 167 6.39 -9.50 4.15
C ARG A 167 5.92 -8.08 4.50
N SER A 168 6.81 -7.25 5.08
CA SER A 168 6.49 -5.88 5.50
C SER A 168 7.38 -4.82 4.85
N HIS A 169 8.51 -5.19 4.23
CA HIS A 169 9.50 -4.21 3.79
C HIS A 169 9.75 -4.27 2.28
N ALA A 170 9.83 -3.10 1.66
CA ALA A 170 9.90 -2.90 0.23
C ALA A 170 11.04 -3.67 -0.45
N ARG A 171 12.26 -3.66 0.13
CA ARG A 171 13.43 -4.31 -0.47
C ARG A 171 13.26 -5.82 -0.65
N SER A 172 12.67 -6.51 0.32
CA SER A 172 12.34 -7.93 0.21
C SER A 172 11.24 -8.19 -0.80
N VAL A 173 10.24 -7.33 -0.83
CA VAL A 173 9.07 -7.45 -1.71
C VAL A 173 9.44 -7.20 -3.18
N LEU A 174 10.36 -6.28 -3.46
CA LEU A 174 10.91 -6.09 -4.81
C LEU A 174 11.60 -7.38 -5.32
N LYS A 175 12.39 -8.06 -4.47
CA LYS A 175 13.00 -9.36 -4.80
C LYS A 175 11.94 -10.44 -5.05
N LYS A 176 10.91 -10.50 -4.20
CA LYS A 176 9.77 -11.41 -4.34
C LYS A 176 9.05 -11.20 -5.67
N GLY A 177 8.82 -9.94 -6.08
CA GLY A 177 8.18 -9.62 -7.36
C GLY A 177 8.93 -10.15 -8.58
N LEU A 178 10.27 -10.17 -8.55
CA LEU A 178 11.10 -10.77 -9.61
C LEU A 178 10.88 -12.29 -9.71
N ASN A 179 10.71 -12.99 -8.60
CA ASN A 179 10.40 -14.41 -8.59
C ASN A 179 8.97 -14.66 -9.10
N MET A 180 8.01 -13.86 -8.70
CA MET A 180 6.63 -13.94 -9.19
C MET A 180 6.54 -13.70 -10.71
N LYS A 181 7.38 -12.81 -11.25
CA LYS A 181 7.49 -12.63 -12.71
C LYS A 181 7.88 -13.91 -13.43
N LYS A 182 8.76 -14.73 -12.85
CA LYS A 182 9.16 -16.02 -13.44
C LYS A 182 8.04 -17.05 -13.35
N GLU A 183 7.32 -17.07 -12.24
CA GLU A 183 6.29 -18.07 -11.95
C GLU A 183 4.96 -17.76 -12.64
N PHE A 184 4.49 -16.51 -12.56
CA PHE A 184 3.16 -16.09 -13.04
C PHE A 184 3.20 -15.22 -14.29
N GLY A 185 4.38 -14.82 -14.78
CA GLY A 185 4.49 -13.87 -15.90
C GLY A 185 4.23 -12.39 -15.49
N VAL A 186 3.87 -12.12 -14.25
CA VAL A 186 3.53 -10.78 -13.71
C VAL A 186 4.41 -10.46 -12.51
N ASN A 187 4.87 -9.22 -12.41
CA ASN A 187 5.53 -8.68 -11.21
C ASN A 187 4.62 -7.64 -10.55
N PRO A 188 3.84 -8.01 -9.52
CA PRO A 188 2.92 -7.09 -8.85
C PRO A 188 3.64 -6.09 -7.92
N PHE A 189 4.94 -6.23 -7.74
CA PHE A 189 5.78 -5.43 -6.85
C PHE A 189 6.85 -4.64 -7.60
N LYS A 190 6.53 -4.23 -8.83
CA LYS A 190 7.33 -3.28 -9.59
C LYS A 190 6.91 -1.85 -9.24
N PHE A 191 7.31 -1.41 -8.07
CA PHE A 191 6.92 -0.10 -7.53
C PHE A 191 7.81 1.05 -8.00
N GLY A 192 7.20 2.24 -8.19
CA GLY A 192 7.85 3.49 -7.88
C GLY A 192 7.91 3.66 -6.34
N VAL A 193 8.89 4.37 -5.84
CA VAL A 193 9.05 4.63 -4.39
C VAL A 193 8.87 6.11 -4.09
N ILE A 194 8.18 6.41 -2.99
CA ILE A 194 8.05 7.77 -2.48
C ILE A 194 8.44 7.83 -1.00
N GLY A 195 8.70 9.02 -0.52
CA GLY A 195 8.87 9.28 0.90
C GLY A 195 7.52 9.31 1.62
N SER A 196 7.35 10.22 2.56
CA SER A 196 6.13 10.34 3.35
C SER A 196 4.89 10.67 2.50
N THR A 197 3.79 9.98 2.81
CA THR A 197 2.46 10.22 2.23
C THR A 197 1.45 10.58 3.32
#